data_d179fcf33a7e21cd3a4eb1e2b5feb8a8
#
_entry.id   d179fcf33a7e21cd3a4eb1e2b5feb8a8
#
_cell.length_a   1.000
_cell.length_b   1.000
_cell.length_c   1.000
_cell.angle_alpha   90.00
_cell.angle_beta   90.00
_cell.angle_gamma   90.00
#
_symmetry.space_group_name_H-M   'P 1'
#
loop_
_entity.id
_entity.type
_entity.pdbx_description
1 polymer ?
#
loop_
_entity_poly.entity_id
_entity_poly.type
_entity_poly.pdbx_seq_one_letter_code
_entity_poly.pdbx_strand_id
1 'polypeptide(L)'
;MPKALVPIAGRPMLEHVILKLKAAGFTEIMINIHHFGEQILDFLKANENFGLIIHISDERDLLLDTGGGVKKARSFFENSDEPFLIHNVDILSDVNLKELYDYHLQSGAVATLLASQRKTSRYLLFDTDKRLCGWINKDTKQVKPEGFQYDPSLYQEYAFSGIHVLSPAIFQWMTSPRWEGKFSIMDFYLATCRQVNYGGYLKEKLHLIDIGKPE
;
A
#
# COMPACT_ATOMS: atom_id res chain seq x y z
N MET A 1 -15.80 16.13 -5.93
CA MET A 1 -15.83 15.21 -4.77
C MET A 1 -14.59 14.32 -4.84
N PRO A 2 -13.83 14.17 -3.77
CA PRO A 2 -12.65 13.28 -3.74
C PRO A 2 -13.09 11.82 -3.86
N LYS A 3 -12.24 10.97 -4.47
CA LYS A 3 -12.50 9.52 -4.57
C LYS A 3 -12.78 8.88 -3.22
N ALA A 4 -12.09 9.35 -2.17
CA ALA A 4 -12.28 8.89 -0.80
C ALA A 4 -13.71 9.06 -0.27
N LEU A 5 -14.48 10.01 -0.81
CA LEU A 5 -15.85 10.28 -0.40
C LEU A 5 -16.91 9.75 -1.39
N VAL A 6 -16.50 9.02 -2.44
CA VAL A 6 -17.43 8.33 -3.32
C VAL A 6 -18.21 7.27 -2.52
N PRO A 7 -19.55 7.29 -2.56
CA PRO A 7 -20.35 6.33 -1.80
C PRO A 7 -20.36 4.96 -2.46
N ILE A 8 -20.10 3.93 -1.68
CA ILE A 8 -20.29 2.52 -2.03
C ILE A 8 -21.23 1.91 -1.00
N ALA A 9 -22.30 1.28 -1.47
CA ALA A 9 -23.34 0.73 -0.59
C ALA A 9 -23.82 1.73 0.49
N GLY A 10 -23.98 3.00 0.09
CA GLY A 10 -24.52 4.07 0.94
C GLY A 10 -23.52 4.72 1.92
N ARG A 11 -22.24 4.33 1.90
CA ARG A 11 -21.19 4.91 2.76
C ARG A 11 -19.97 5.34 1.94
N PRO A 12 -19.30 6.46 2.31
CA PRO A 12 -18.05 6.86 1.67
C PRO A 12 -16.97 5.78 1.75
N MET A 13 -16.13 5.68 0.72
CA MET A 13 -15.00 4.74 0.70
C MET A 13 -14.10 4.89 1.92
N LEU A 14 -13.78 6.12 2.31
CA LEU A 14 -12.95 6.41 3.48
C LEU A 14 -13.56 5.82 4.76
N GLU A 15 -14.88 5.89 4.93
CA GLU A 15 -15.57 5.29 6.07
C GLU A 15 -15.39 3.77 6.10
N HIS A 16 -15.56 3.10 4.97
CA HIS A 16 -15.34 1.65 4.87
C HIS A 16 -13.92 1.26 5.30
N VAL A 17 -12.92 1.99 4.81
CA VAL A 17 -11.51 1.72 5.14
C VAL A 17 -11.22 1.99 6.61
N ILE A 18 -11.67 3.14 7.16
CA ILE A 18 -11.47 3.48 8.58
C ILE A 18 -12.12 2.44 9.49
N LEU A 19 -13.37 2.05 9.22
CA LEU A 19 -14.07 1.07 10.05
C LEU A 19 -13.42 -0.32 9.96
N LYS A 20 -12.89 -0.70 8.80
CA LYS A 20 -12.15 -1.94 8.63
C LYS A 20 -10.83 -1.94 9.41
N LEU A 21 -10.07 -0.84 9.38
CA LEU A 21 -8.86 -0.66 10.18
C LEU A 21 -9.17 -0.71 11.67
N LYS A 22 -10.22 0.01 12.11
CA LYS A 22 -10.67 0.00 13.50
C LYS A 22 -11.05 -1.40 13.98
N ALA A 23 -11.81 -2.14 13.17
CA ALA A 23 -12.21 -3.52 13.49
C ALA A 23 -11.00 -4.48 13.59
N ALA A 24 -9.92 -4.20 12.85
CA ALA A 24 -8.66 -4.95 12.93
C ALA A 24 -7.79 -4.56 14.14
N GLY A 25 -8.19 -3.57 14.94
CA GLY A 25 -7.51 -3.13 16.15
C GLY A 25 -6.56 -1.94 15.98
N PHE A 26 -6.52 -1.31 14.80
CA PHE A 26 -5.77 -0.07 14.62
C PHE A 26 -6.50 1.10 15.30
N THR A 27 -5.80 1.81 16.18
CA THR A 27 -6.35 2.91 16.98
C THR A 27 -5.86 4.29 16.53
N GLU A 28 -4.80 4.31 15.73
CA GLU A 28 -4.13 5.50 15.25
C GLU A 28 -3.90 5.40 13.74
N ILE A 29 -4.33 6.40 13.00
CA ILE A 29 -4.32 6.40 11.54
C ILE A 29 -3.75 7.73 11.03
N MET A 30 -2.85 7.66 10.05
CA MET A 30 -2.44 8.82 9.27
C MET A 30 -3.16 8.82 7.92
N ILE A 31 -3.75 9.94 7.56
CA ILE A 31 -4.44 10.13 6.28
C ILE A 31 -3.70 11.19 5.47
N ASN A 32 -3.24 10.79 4.28
CA ASN A 32 -2.66 11.72 3.31
C ASN A 32 -3.79 12.43 2.56
N ILE A 33 -3.80 13.75 2.58
CA ILE A 33 -4.76 14.58 1.85
C ILE A 33 -4.05 15.40 0.78
N HIS A 34 -4.71 15.56 -0.39
CA HIS A 34 -4.25 16.44 -1.45
C HIS A 34 -5.45 17.22 -2.02
N HIS A 35 -5.93 16.90 -3.24
CA HIS A 35 -7.10 17.58 -3.80
C HIS A 35 -8.34 17.36 -2.94
N PHE A 36 -9.11 18.43 -2.74
CA PHE A 36 -10.33 18.43 -1.91
C PHE A 36 -10.09 18.04 -0.44
N GLY A 37 -8.90 18.32 0.08
CA GLY A 37 -8.53 17.97 1.47
C GLY A 37 -9.53 18.48 2.50
N GLU A 38 -10.07 19.70 2.34
CA GLU A 38 -11.07 20.28 3.26
C GLU A 38 -12.32 19.38 3.38
N GLN A 39 -12.81 18.83 2.27
CA GLN A 39 -13.97 17.93 2.32
C GLN A 39 -13.69 16.67 3.13
N ILE A 40 -12.47 16.17 3.10
CA ILE A 40 -12.04 15.02 3.92
C ILE A 40 -11.97 15.40 5.38
N LEU A 41 -11.40 16.58 5.70
CA LEU A 41 -11.33 17.09 7.07
C LEU A 41 -12.71 17.32 7.66
N ASP A 42 -13.62 17.93 6.92
CA ASP A 42 -15.01 18.16 7.33
C ASP A 42 -15.73 16.83 7.58
N PHE A 43 -15.52 15.83 6.70
CA PHE A 43 -16.10 14.51 6.87
C PHE A 43 -15.60 13.80 8.14
N LEU A 44 -14.30 13.86 8.41
CA LEU A 44 -13.69 13.27 9.60
C LEU A 44 -14.23 13.94 10.88
N LYS A 45 -14.28 15.27 10.87
CA LYS A 45 -14.81 16.06 11.99
C LYS A 45 -16.29 15.77 12.25
N ALA A 46 -17.10 15.70 11.20
CA ALA A 46 -18.54 15.40 11.32
C ALA A 46 -18.81 14.00 11.90
N ASN A 47 -17.86 13.08 11.79
CA ASN A 47 -17.93 11.73 12.33
C ASN A 47 -17.05 11.53 13.58
N GLU A 48 -16.63 12.61 14.26
CA GLU A 48 -15.81 12.56 15.49
C GLU A 48 -14.58 11.66 15.33
N ASN A 49 -13.94 11.71 14.15
CA ASN A 49 -12.81 10.86 13.77
C ASN A 49 -13.07 9.34 13.99
N PHE A 50 -14.32 8.91 13.99
CA PHE A 50 -14.72 7.53 14.27
C PHE A 50 -14.23 6.99 15.63
N GLY A 51 -13.92 7.90 16.57
CA GLY A 51 -13.34 7.55 17.87
C GLY A 51 -11.89 7.07 17.81
N LEU A 52 -11.15 7.43 16.74
CA LEU A 52 -9.75 7.10 16.52
C LEU A 52 -8.85 8.34 16.64
N ILE A 53 -7.56 8.13 16.85
CA ILE A 53 -6.54 9.17 16.71
C ILE A 53 -6.21 9.27 15.23
N ILE A 54 -6.56 10.41 14.60
CA ILE A 54 -6.30 10.63 13.18
C ILE A 54 -5.31 11.78 13.02
N HIS A 55 -4.21 11.47 12.32
CA HIS A 55 -3.21 12.43 11.88
C HIS A 55 -3.39 12.77 10.42
N ILE A 56 -3.08 13.96 10.03
CA ILE A 56 -3.19 14.42 8.64
C ILE A 56 -1.79 14.69 8.09
N SER A 57 -1.46 14.01 6.99
CA SER A 57 -0.32 14.36 6.15
C SER A 57 -0.82 15.22 4.98
N ASP A 58 -0.57 16.52 5.07
CA ASP A 58 -1.06 17.49 4.08
C ASP A 58 -0.10 17.57 2.89
N GLU A 59 -0.56 17.16 1.73
CA GLU A 59 0.17 17.19 0.45
C GLU A 59 -0.46 18.18 -0.55
N ARG A 60 -1.28 19.13 -0.08
CA ARG A 60 -1.98 20.06 -0.97
C ARG A 60 -1.05 20.92 -1.82
N ASP A 61 0.13 21.25 -1.30
CA ASP A 61 1.14 22.03 -2.03
C ASP A 61 1.88 21.21 -3.09
N LEU A 62 2.08 19.91 -2.85
CA LEU A 62 2.81 19.02 -3.74
C LEU A 62 2.35 17.57 -3.56
N LEU A 63 1.77 17.01 -4.63
CA LEU A 63 1.45 15.58 -4.68
C LEU A 63 2.73 14.75 -4.72
N LEU A 64 2.96 13.95 -3.69
CA LEU A 64 4.19 13.16 -3.51
C LEU A 64 4.11 11.75 -4.10
N ASP A 65 2.91 11.30 -4.54
CA ASP A 65 2.64 9.91 -4.90
C ASP A 65 2.83 8.97 -3.69
N THR A 66 2.61 7.67 -3.90
CA THR A 66 2.54 6.69 -2.80
C THR A 66 3.84 6.55 -2.01
N GLY A 67 4.99 6.57 -2.67
CA GLY A 67 6.29 6.45 -2.00
C GLY A 67 6.73 7.73 -1.30
N GLY A 68 6.55 8.88 -1.95
CA GLY A 68 6.87 10.17 -1.37
C GLY A 68 5.98 10.49 -0.17
N GLY A 69 4.69 10.11 -0.21
CA GLY A 69 3.77 10.24 0.91
C GLY A 69 4.20 9.39 2.12
N VAL A 70 4.63 8.15 1.89
CA VAL A 70 5.20 7.30 2.95
C VAL A 70 6.46 7.91 3.54
N LYS A 71 7.38 8.40 2.69
CA LYS A 71 8.61 9.06 3.17
C LYS A 71 8.30 10.32 3.98
N LYS A 72 7.32 11.12 3.57
CA LYS A 72 6.87 12.32 4.32
C LYS A 72 6.37 11.96 5.72
N ALA A 73 5.68 10.83 5.85
CA ALA A 73 5.18 10.34 7.13
C ALA A 73 6.26 9.71 8.04
N ARG A 74 7.53 9.67 7.60
CA ARG A 74 8.65 9.04 8.33
C ARG A 74 8.72 9.47 9.79
N SER A 75 8.68 10.77 10.08
CA SER A 75 8.81 11.30 11.44
C SER A 75 7.74 10.79 12.41
N PHE A 76 6.61 10.33 11.87
CA PHE A 76 5.53 9.74 12.65
C PHE A 76 5.83 8.27 13.02
N PHE A 77 6.50 7.52 12.13
CA PHE A 77 6.72 6.08 12.29
C PHE A 77 8.14 5.71 12.76
N GLU A 78 9.16 6.52 12.49
CA GLU A 78 10.57 6.14 12.71
C GLU A 78 10.99 6.04 14.17
N ASN A 79 10.21 6.57 15.10
CA ASN A 79 10.49 6.52 16.54
C ASN A 79 9.94 5.27 17.23
N SER A 80 9.34 4.36 16.48
CA SER A 80 8.81 3.08 16.92
C SER A 80 9.38 1.96 16.06
N ASP A 81 9.60 0.80 16.66
CA ASP A 81 9.96 -0.41 15.92
C ASP A 81 8.71 -1.15 15.41
N GLU A 82 7.52 -0.64 15.74
CA GLU A 82 6.25 -1.27 15.34
C GLU A 82 5.99 -1.08 13.84
N PRO A 83 5.69 -2.15 13.11
CA PRO A 83 5.25 -2.05 11.72
C PRO A 83 3.96 -1.25 11.59
N PHE A 84 3.78 -0.66 10.42
CA PHE A 84 2.56 0.07 10.07
C PHE A 84 1.95 -0.46 8.77
N LEU A 85 0.62 -0.41 8.71
CA LEU A 85 -0.14 -0.88 7.56
C LEU A 85 -0.50 0.32 6.67
N ILE A 86 -0.29 0.16 5.37
CA ILE A 86 -0.73 1.10 4.34
C ILE A 86 -1.92 0.51 3.61
N HIS A 87 -2.96 1.31 3.43
CA HIS A 87 -4.18 0.92 2.73
C HIS A 87 -4.59 2.03 1.75
N ASN A 88 -4.63 1.72 0.48
CA ASN A 88 -5.18 2.65 -0.51
C ASN A 88 -6.67 2.84 -0.27
N VAL A 89 -7.12 4.09 -0.25
CA VAL A 89 -8.51 4.43 0.07
C VAL A 89 -9.52 4.00 -0.99
N ASP A 90 -9.08 3.77 -2.22
CA ASP A 90 -9.91 3.33 -3.35
C ASP A 90 -10.04 1.81 -3.47
N ILE A 91 -9.55 1.06 -2.49
CA ILE A 91 -9.60 -0.40 -2.42
C ILE A 91 -10.55 -0.85 -1.32
N LEU A 92 -11.48 -1.74 -1.67
CA LEU A 92 -12.21 -2.57 -0.70
C LEU A 92 -11.84 -4.03 -0.92
N SER A 93 -11.64 -4.78 0.14
CA SER A 93 -11.32 -6.21 0.06
C SER A 93 -11.85 -6.96 1.28
N ASP A 94 -11.96 -8.28 1.15
CA ASP A 94 -12.33 -9.19 2.25
C ASP A 94 -11.13 -9.70 3.05
N VAL A 95 -9.91 -9.19 2.79
CA VAL A 95 -8.71 -9.59 3.55
C VAL A 95 -8.87 -9.31 5.03
N ASN A 96 -8.43 -10.23 5.87
CA ASN A 96 -8.28 -10.00 7.30
C ASN A 96 -6.98 -9.19 7.53
N LEU A 97 -7.12 -7.90 7.87
CA LEU A 97 -5.97 -7.01 8.06
C LEU A 97 -5.12 -7.38 9.27
N LYS A 98 -5.73 -7.94 10.32
CA LYS A 98 -4.97 -8.41 11.47
C LYS A 98 -4.10 -9.61 11.12
N GLU A 99 -4.63 -10.57 10.37
CA GLU A 99 -3.84 -11.73 9.90
C GLU A 99 -2.68 -11.30 9.00
N LEU A 100 -2.89 -10.33 8.10
CA LEU A 100 -1.83 -9.76 7.28
C LEU A 100 -0.75 -9.11 8.14
N TYR A 101 -1.13 -8.35 9.16
CA TYR A 101 -0.20 -7.71 10.07
C TYR A 101 0.59 -8.74 10.88
N ASP A 102 -0.10 -9.73 11.46
CA ASP A 102 0.53 -10.82 12.24
C ASP A 102 1.49 -11.65 11.35
N TYR A 103 1.12 -11.90 10.09
CA TYR A 103 1.99 -12.56 9.12
C TYR A 103 3.27 -11.75 8.87
N HIS A 104 3.16 -10.43 8.73
CA HIS A 104 4.32 -9.57 8.56
C HIS A 104 5.27 -9.67 9.75
N LEU A 105 4.77 -9.65 11.00
CA LEU A 105 5.58 -9.78 12.21
C LEU A 105 6.41 -11.08 12.23
N GLN A 106 5.91 -12.14 11.60
CA GLN A 106 6.56 -13.46 11.57
C GLN A 106 7.46 -13.63 10.34
N SER A 107 7.31 -12.82 9.31
CA SER A 107 7.96 -13.03 8.01
C SER A 107 9.43 -12.62 7.96
N GLY A 108 9.87 -11.75 8.86
CA GLY A 108 11.21 -11.13 8.81
C GLY A 108 11.43 -10.21 7.60
N ALA A 109 10.38 -9.90 6.84
CA ALA A 109 10.45 -8.99 5.70
C ALA A 109 10.41 -7.52 6.15
N VAL A 110 11.04 -6.63 5.38
CA VAL A 110 10.96 -5.17 5.60
C VAL A 110 9.60 -4.62 5.15
N ALA A 111 9.00 -5.24 4.14
CA ALA A 111 7.62 -5.00 3.75
C ALA A 111 6.94 -6.31 3.34
N THR A 112 5.64 -6.41 3.58
CA THR A 112 4.80 -7.53 3.16
C THR A 112 3.64 -6.99 2.32
N LEU A 113 3.58 -7.41 1.06
CA LEU A 113 2.61 -6.94 0.09
C LEU A 113 1.45 -7.92 -0.04
N LEU A 114 0.21 -7.45 0.14
CA LEU A 114 -0.96 -8.23 -0.22
C LEU A 114 -1.08 -8.29 -1.75
N ALA A 115 -1.04 -9.48 -2.29
CA ALA A 115 -1.21 -9.73 -3.71
C ALA A 115 -2.10 -10.94 -3.96
N SER A 116 -2.82 -10.93 -5.08
CA SER A 116 -3.78 -11.98 -5.40
C SER A 116 -3.73 -12.41 -6.86
N GLN A 117 -4.20 -13.64 -7.09
CA GLN A 117 -4.41 -14.14 -8.43
C GLN A 117 -5.68 -13.52 -9.01
N ARG A 118 -5.54 -12.38 -9.68
CA ARG A 118 -6.61 -11.76 -10.46
C ARG A 118 -6.12 -11.38 -11.84
N LYS A 119 -7.00 -11.32 -12.81
CA LYS A 119 -6.64 -10.92 -14.16
C LYS A 119 -6.27 -9.44 -14.20
N THR A 120 -5.08 -9.13 -14.71
CA THR A 120 -4.58 -7.78 -14.94
C THR A 120 -3.48 -7.85 -15.99
N SER A 121 -3.02 -6.70 -16.49
CA SER A 121 -1.81 -6.65 -17.32
C SER A 121 -0.52 -6.56 -16.50
N ARG A 122 -0.60 -6.21 -15.21
CA ARG A 122 0.58 -5.88 -14.37
C ARG A 122 0.67 -6.84 -13.20
N TYR A 123 1.75 -7.61 -13.15
CA TYR A 123 1.99 -8.59 -12.10
C TYR A 123 3.31 -8.34 -11.38
N LEU A 124 3.28 -8.51 -10.06
CA LEU A 124 4.47 -8.71 -9.25
C LEU A 124 4.93 -10.16 -9.41
N LEU A 125 6.24 -10.36 -9.38
CA LEU A 125 6.89 -11.64 -9.55
C LEU A 125 7.52 -12.07 -8.22
N PHE A 126 7.03 -13.18 -7.69
CA PHE A 126 7.51 -13.74 -6.43
C PHE A 126 8.21 -15.07 -6.70
N ASP A 127 9.29 -15.36 -5.98
CA ASP A 127 9.93 -16.66 -5.98
C ASP A 127 9.17 -17.68 -5.11
N THR A 128 9.74 -18.89 -4.98
CA THR A 128 9.17 -19.97 -4.17
C THR A 128 9.10 -19.64 -2.67
N ASP A 129 9.96 -18.75 -2.19
CA ASP A 129 9.96 -18.27 -0.81
C ASP A 129 9.03 -17.06 -0.60
N LYS A 130 8.23 -16.74 -1.61
CA LYS A 130 7.31 -15.58 -1.66
C LYS A 130 8.03 -14.24 -1.56
N ARG A 131 9.29 -14.16 -1.96
CA ARG A 131 10.05 -12.93 -2.00
C ARG A 131 9.80 -12.20 -3.31
N LEU A 132 9.58 -10.89 -3.24
CA LEU A 132 9.45 -10.05 -4.43
C LEU A 132 10.78 -9.97 -5.18
N CYS A 133 10.76 -10.39 -6.45
CA CYS A 133 11.92 -10.39 -7.32
C CYS A 133 11.80 -9.43 -8.50
N GLY A 134 10.58 -9.15 -8.95
CA GLY A 134 10.38 -8.31 -10.12
C GLY A 134 8.91 -7.99 -10.39
N TRP A 135 8.69 -7.46 -11.58
CA TRP A 135 7.39 -7.06 -12.08
C TRP A 135 7.35 -7.20 -13.61
N ILE A 136 6.20 -7.55 -14.14
CA ILE A 136 5.97 -7.63 -15.58
C ILE A 136 4.66 -6.93 -15.97
N ASN A 137 4.69 -6.26 -17.12
CA ASN A 137 3.48 -5.86 -17.84
C ASN A 137 3.30 -6.80 -19.04
N LYS A 138 2.23 -7.59 -19.01
CA LYS A 138 1.95 -8.60 -20.06
C LYS A 138 1.62 -7.99 -21.42
N ASP A 139 1.05 -6.78 -21.45
CA ASP A 139 0.68 -6.10 -22.69
C ASP A 139 1.91 -5.52 -23.39
N THR A 140 2.76 -4.82 -22.64
CA THR A 140 3.95 -4.15 -23.17
C THR A 140 5.20 -5.02 -23.16
N LYS A 141 5.17 -6.17 -22.48
CA LYS A 141 6.31 -7.06 -22.22
C LYS A 141 7.43 -6.40 -21.41
N GLN A 142 7.16 -5.24 -20.82
CA GLN A 142 8.11 -4.56 -19.95
C GLN A 142 8.30 -5.35 -18.66
N VAL A 143 9.56 -5.50 -18.24
CA VAL A 143 9.95 -6.09 -16.95
C VAL A 143 10.74 -5.10 -16.11
N LYS A 144 10.65 -5.21 -14.80
CA LYS A 144 11.41 -4.43 -13.80
C LYS A 144 11.93 -5.38 -12.71
N PRO A 145 13.06 -5.04 -12.02
CA PRO A 145 13.96 -3.93 -12.30
C PRO A 145 14.73 -4.12 -13.63
N GLU A 146 15.40 -3.08 -14.08
CA GLU A 146 16.23 -3.15 -15.30
C GLU A 146 17.22 -4.32 -15.24
N GLY A 147 17.35 -5.06 -16.35
CA GLY A 147 18.17 -6.26 -16.41
C GLY A 147 17.59 -7.50 -15.72
N PHE A 148 16.33 -7.45 -15.25
CA PHE A 148 15.66 -8.61 -14.70
C PHE A 148 15.33 -9.62 -15.83
N GLN A 149 15.71 -10.88 -15.62
CA GLN A 149 15.41 -11.97 -16.55
C GLN A 149 14.14 -12.68 -16.07
N TYR A 150 13.05 -12.46 -16.79
CA TYR A 150 11.77 -13.10 -16.47
C TYR A 150 11.72 -14.52 -17.07
N ASP A 151 11.49 -15.50 -16.20
CA ASP A 151 11.20 -16.88 -16.56
C ASP A 151 9.92 -17.33 -15.83
N PRO A 152 8.84 -17.65 -16.57
CA PRO A 152 7.56 -18.02 -15.95
C PRO A 152 7.62 -19.34 -15.15
N SER A 153 8.66 -20.15 -15.33
CA SER A 153 8.87 -21.38 -14.56
C SER A 153 9.46 -21.12 -13.16
N LEU A 154 10.09 -19.95 -12.96
CA LEU A 154 10.79 -19.60 -11.72
C LEU A 154 10.00 -18.66 -10.82
N TYR A 155 9.01 -17.93 -11.37
CA TYR A 155 8.30 -16.90 -10.64
C TYR A 155 6.79 -17.07 -10.70
N GLN A 156 6.15 -16.81 -9.57
CA GLN A 156 4.70 -16.75 -9.44
C GLN A 156 4.21 -15.33 -9.69
N GLU A 157 3.13 -15.19 -10.46
CA GLU A 157 2.55 -13.91 -10.86
C GLU A 157 1.35 -13.56 -10.01
N TYR A 158 1.42 -12.46 -9.27
CA TYR A 158 0.34 -11.95 -8.45
C TYR A 158 0.12 -10.46 -8.67
N ALA A 159 -1.14 -10.03 -8.65
CA ALA A 159 -1.51 -8.62 -8.78
C ALA A 159 -1.47 -7.95 -7.41
N PHE A 160 -0.77 -6.82 -7.30
CA PHE A 160 -0.75 -6.02 -6.08
C PHE A 160 -2.13 -5.47 -5.75
N SER A 161 -2.50 -5.54 -4.50
CA SER A 161 -3.86 -5.21 -4.02
C SER A 161 -3.96 -3.85 -3.32
N GLY A 162 -2.90 -3.03 -3.34
CA GLY A 162 -2.92 -1.70 -2.72
C GLY A 162 -2.91 -1.68 -1.20
N ILE A 163 -2.60 -2.84 -0.57
CA ILE A 163 -2.51 -2.98 0.89
C ILE A 163 -1.19 -3.67 1.20
N HIS A 164 -0.42 -3.12 2.13
CA HIS A 164 0.86 -3.68 2.54
C HIS A 164 1.23 -3.26 3.97
N VAL A 165 2.11 -4.03 4.61
CA VAL A 165 2.64 -3.74 5.94
C VAL A 165 4.13 -3.48 5.83
N LEU A 166 4.63 -2.43 6.46
CA LEU A 166 6.01 -2.01 6.42
C LEU A 166 6.60 -1.94 7.83
N SER A 167 7.83 -2.39 7.96
CA SER A 167 8.66 -2.08 9.14
C SER A 167 9.30 -0.71 9.01
N PRO A 168 9.46 0.09 10.08
CA PRO A 168 10.13 1.38 10.03
C PRO A 168 11.56 1.34 9.47
N ALA A 169 12.20 0.18 9.52
CA ALA A 169 13.49 -0.07 8.88
C ALA A 169 13.53 0.25 7.38
N ILE A 170 12.35 0.35 6.71
CA ILE A 170 12.29 0.75 5.30
C ILE A 170 12.88 2.13 5.04
N PHE A 171 12.77 3.04 5.99
CA PHE A 171 13.22 4.42 5.83
C PHE A 171 14.74 4.56 5.66
N GLN A 172 15.53 3.61 6.17
CA GLN A 172 16.99 3.60 5.95
C GLN A 172 17.35 3.41 4.46
N TRP A 173 16.47 2.81 3.67
CA TRP A 173 16.65 2.57 2.24
C TRP A 173 16.15 3.73 1.36
N MET A 174 15.43 4.70 1.96
CA MET A 174 14.88 5.88 1.27
C MET A 174 15.80 7.11 1.36
N THR A 175 17.09 6.94 1.68
CA THR A 175 18.03 8.05 1.91
C THR A 175 18.67 8.60 0.64
N SER A 176 18.63 7.85 -0.46
CA SER A 176 19.19 8.29 -1.75
C SER A 176 18.38 9.48 -2.31
N PRO A 177 19.05 10.47 -2.95
CA PRO A 177 18.40 11.58 -3.65
C PRO A 177 17.36 11.15 -4.69
N ARG A 178 17.48 9.94 -5.23
CA ARG A 178 16.50 9.36 -6.14
C ARG A 178 15.10 9.27 -5.51
N TRP A 179 15.03 9.14 -4.19
CA TRP A 179 13.79 9.00 -3.43
C TRP A 179 13.41 10.30 -2.71
N GLU A 180 13.67 11.44 -3.36
CA GLU A 180 13.20 12.75 -2.91
C GLU A 180 11.95 13.18 -3.71
N GLY A 181 11.05 13.90 -3.04
CA GLY A 181 9.84 14.44 -3.66
C GLY A 181 8.85 13.35 -4.10
N LYS A 182 8.42 13.42 -5.35
CA LYS A 182 7.37 12.55 -5.90
C LYS A 182 7.93 11.24 -6.46
N PHE A 183 7.54 10.10 -5.88
CA PHE A 183 7.86 8.77 -6.43
C PHE A 183 6.83 7.72 -6.01
N SER A 184 6.70 6.67 -6.81
CA SER A 184 5.84 5.53 -6.52
C SER A 184 6.53 4.58 -5.54
N ILE A 185 5.80 4.09 -4.53
CA ILE A 185 6.30 3.06 -3.61
C ILE A 185 6.65 1.77 -4.36
N MET A 186 5.93 1.45 -5.42
CA MET A 186 6.20 0.28 -6.24
C MET A 186 7.53 0.40 -6.98
N ASP A 187 7.84 1.57 -7.55
CA ASP A 187 9.14 1.80 -8.18
C ASP A 187 10.29 1.68 -7.17
N PHE A 188 10.06 2.15 -5.94
CA PHE A 188 11.01 1.97 -4.84
C PHE A 188 11.22 0.47 -4.52
N TYR A 189 10.16 -0.30 -4.32
CA TYR A 189 10.28 -1.74 -4.07
C TYR A 189 11.04 -2.46 -5.18
N LEU A 190 10.69 -2.21 -6.43
CA LEU A 190 11.33 -2.87 -7.57
C LEU A 190 12.79 -2.46 -7.77
N ALA A 191 13.15 -1.22 -7.43
CA ALA A 191 14.55 -0.78 -7.49
C ALA A 191 15.43 -1.40 -6.40
N THR A 192 14.84 -1.77 -5.25
CA THR A 192 15.58 -2.22 -4.06
C THR A 192 15.39 -3.70 -3.72
N CYS A 193 14.47 -4.41 -4.38
CA CYS A 193 14.10 -5.81 -4.04
C CYS A 193 15.27 -6.82 -4.12
N ARG A 194 16.33 -6.51 -4.85
CA ARG A 194 17.55 -7.34 -4.86
C ARG A 194 18.35 -7.26 -3.57
N GLN A 195 18.21 -6.16 -2.82
CA GLN A 195 18.97 -5.87 -1.60
C GLN A 195 18.11 -5.99 -0.34
N VAL A 196 16.80 -5.73 -0.47
CA VAL A 196 15.85 -5.68 0.63
C VAL A 196 14.86 -6.83 0.50
N ASN A 197 14.57 -7.50 1.61
CA ASN A 197 13.58 -8.56 1.63
C ASN A 197 12.16 -7.96 1.69
N TYR A 198 11.44 -8.05 0.58
CA TYR A 198 10.01 -7.77 0.50
C TYR A 198 9.25 -9.06 0.28
N GLY A 199 8.33 -9.39 1.19
CA GLY A 199 7.55 -10.62 1.14
C GLY A 199 6.17 -10.42 0.52
N GLY A 200 5.58 -11.51 0.04
CA GLY A 200 4.21 -11.56 -0.43
C GLY A 200 3.28 -12.24 0.57
N TYR A 201 2.17 -11.60 0.91
CA TYR A 201 1.00 -12.27 1.48
C TYR A 201 0.07 -12.63 0.33
N LEU A 202 0.29 -13.83 -0.22
CA LEU A 202 -0.26 -14.26 -1.50
C LEU A 202 -1.58 -14.98 -1.32
N LYS A 203 -2.62 -14.50 -2.01
CA LYS A 203 -3.98 -15.07 -1.98
C LYS A 203 -4.37 -15.59 -3.36
N GLU A 204 -4.80 -16.84 -3.45
CA GLU A 204 -5.37 -17.38 -4.68
C GLU A 204 -6.73 -16.72 -4.98
N LYS A 205 -7.52 -16.51 -3.95
CA LYS A 205 -8.82 -15.83 -4.01
C LYS A 205 -8.83 -14.65 -3.06
N LEU A 206 -9.22 -13.50 -3.56
CA LEU A 206 -9.43 -12.27 -2.80
C LEU A 206 -10.56 -11.50 -3.49
N HIS A 207 -11.64 -11.24 -2.76
CA HIS A 207 -12.64 -10.30 -3.24
C HIS A 207 -12.11 -8.89 -3.07
N LEU A 208 -11.92 -8.20 -4.19
CA LEU A 208 -11.35 -6.87 -4.23
C LEU A 208 -12.14 -6.01 -5.21
N ILE A 209 -12.50 -4.82 -4.74
CA ILE A 209 -13.09 -3.75 -5.55
C ILE A 209 -12.08 -2.61 -5.61
N ASP A 210 -11.68 -2.20 -6.80
CA ASP A 210 -10.78 -1.07 -7.08
C ASP A 210 -11.59 -0.01 -7.83
N ILE A 211 -12.04 1.04 -7.12
CA ILE A 211 -12.81 2.13 -7.75
C ILE A 211 -11.92 3.16 -8.45
N GLY A 212 -10.61 3.04 -8.31
CA GLY A 212 -9.63 3.87 -9.02
C GLY A 212 -9.48 3.52 -10.49
N LYS A 213 -9.94 2.32 -10.89
CA LYS A 213 -9.94 1.85 -12.28
C LYS A 213 -11.37 1.64 -12.74
N PRO A 214 -11.84 2.32 -13.80
CA PRO A 214 -13.06 1.89 -14.49
C PRO A 214 -12.81 0.47 -15.05
N GLU A 215 -13.77 -0.42 -14.82
CA GLU A 215 -13.81 -1.74 -15.46
C GLU A 215 -13.93 -1.61 -16.99
#